data_80627f9713c80bb0ec3ffe023bce7a55
#
_entry.id   80627f9713c80bb0ec3ffe023bce7a55
#
_cell.length_a   1.000
_cell.length_b   1.000
_cell.length_c   1.000
_cell.angle_alpha   90.00
_cell.angle_beta   90.00
_cell.angle_gamma   90.00
#
_symmetry.space_group_name_H-M   'P 1'
#
loop_
_entity.id
_entity.type
_entity.pdbx_description
1 polymer ?
#
loop_
_entity_poly.entity_id
_entity_poly.type
_entity_poly.pdbx_seq_one_letter_code
_entity_poly.pdbx_strand_id
1 'polypeptide(L)'
;MQSTVDYLIVGGGSSGCALAGRLSEDANTQVLLLEAGGKGDNWLVNTPAAVVLMVPKKFNNWAFETVPQPGLNGRKGYQPRGKVLGGSSSINAMAYIRGHRNDYDEWAALGNAGWSFDEVLPYFKRSEDNRRIKNEMHGQGGPLVVSDLQTDNPFQGHY
;
A
#
# COMPACT_ATOMS: atom_id res chain seq x y z
N MET A 1 10.53 -9.63 32.30
CA MET A 1 9.08 -9.48 32.28
C MET A 1 8.59 -9.98 30.94
N GLN A 2 7.71 -10.98 30.94
CA GLN A 2 7.06 -11.43 29.71
C GLN A 2 5.95 -10.40 29.41
N SER A 3 6.12 -9.59 28.37
CA SER A 3 5.06 -8.68 27.94
C SER A 3 4.07 -9.46 27.09
N THR A 4 2.84 -9.59 27.55
CA THR A 4 1.73 -10.16 26.81
C THR A 4 1.05 -9.04 26.01
N VAL A 5 0.71 -9.31 24.77
CA VAL A 5 -0.06 -8.39 23.90
C VAL A 5 -1.28 -9.14 23.34
N ASP A 6 -2.35 -8.41 23.06
CA ASP A 6 -3.57 -9.00 22.49
C ASP A 6 -3.38 -9.35 21.02
N TYR A 7 -2.66 -8.50 20.27
CA TYR A 7 -2.37 -8.72 18.86
C TYR A 7 -0.90 -8.50 18.56
N LEU A 8 -0.31 -9.47 17.86
CA LEU A 8 1.01 -9.38 17.28
C LEU A 8 0.89 -9.32 15.75
N ILE A 9 1.30 -8.20 15.17
CA ILE A 9 1.30 -7.98 13.71
C ILE A 9 2.72 -8.10 13.19
N VAL A 10 2.96 -9.02 12.28
CA VAL A 10 4.27 -9.22 11.66
C VAL A 10 4.30 -8.60 10.28
N GLY A 11 5.09 -7.53 10.14
CA GLY A 11 5.24 -6.72 8.94
C GLY A 11 4.45 -5.41 9.00
N GLY A 12 5.18 -4.29 9.07
CA GLY A 12 4.65 -2.93 9.05
C GLY A 12 4.43 -2.38 7.64
N GLY A 13 3.97 -3.22 6.70
CA GLY A 13 3.54 -2.78 5.38
C GLY A 13 2.16 -2.11 5.41
N SER A 14 1.59 -1.81 4.23
CA SER A 14 0.29 -1.10 4.11
C SER A 14 -0.82 -1.77 4.93
N SER A 15 -0.94 -3.10 4.84
CA SER A 15 -1.98 -3.86 5.56
C SER A 15 -1.69 -3.91 7.07
N GLY A 16 -0.42 -4.15 7.46
CA GLY A 16 -0.04 -4.21 8.87
C GLY A 16 -0.22 -2.88 9.59
N CYS A 17 0.13 -1.78 8.94
CA CYS A 17 -0.11 -0.44 9.47
C CYS A 17 -1.61 -0.14 9.61
N ALA A 18 -2.43 -0.53 8.63
CA ALA A 18 -3.87 -0.36 8.70
C ALA A 18 -4.49 -1.18 9.84
N LEU A 19 -4.07 -2.45 10.01
CA LEU A 19 -4.51 -3.30 11.11
C LEU A 19 -4.08 -2.74 12.46
N ALA A 20 -2.81 -2.33 12.59
CA ALA A 20 -2.30 -1.74 13.82
C ALA A 20 -3.10 -0.50 14.22
N GLY A 21 -3.32 0.41 13.25
CA GLY A 21 -4.10 1.61 13.47
C GLY A 21 -5.53 1.32 13.90
N ARG A 22 -6.19 0.36 13.27
CA ARG A 22 -7.59 0.02 13.60
C ARG A 22 -7.74 -0.72 14.93
N LEU A 23 -6.90 -1.70 15.19
CA LEU A 23 -6.97 -2.47 16.42
C LEU A 23 -6.61 -1.64 17.66
N SER A 24 -5.71 -0.65 17.51
CA SER A 24 -5.32 0.25 18.60
C SER A 24 -6.30 1.42 18.85
N GLU A 25 -7.40 1.54 18.10
CA GLU A 25 -8.49 2.49 18.41
C GLU A 25 -9.16 2.16 19.75
N ASP A 26 -9.20 0.89 20.14
CA ASP A 26 -9.61 0.48 21.48
C ASP A 26 -8.44 0.63 22.47
N ALA A 27 -8.58 1.55 23.41
CA ALA A 27 -7.55 1.83 24.42
C ALA A 27 -7.23 0.62 25.34
N ASN A 28 -8.09 -0.37 25.41
CA ASN A 28 -7.86 -1.59 26.19
C ASN A 28 -7.10 -2.68 25.39
N THR A 29 -6.89 -2.47 24.11
CA THR A 29 -6.24 -3.43 23.22
C THR A 29 -4.75 -3.11 23.05
N GLN A 30 -3.90 -4.06 23.44
CA GLN A 30 -2.45 -3.94 23.27
C GLN A 30 -2.02 -4.56 21.94
N VAL A 31 -1.51 -3.73 21.04
CA VAL A 31 -1.06 -4.13 19.71
C VAL A 31 0.45 -3.96 19.59
N LEU A 32 1.15 -5.00 19.18
CA LEU A 32 2.57 -4.97 18.86
C LEU A 32 2.76 -5.16 17.34
N LEU A 33 3.38 -4.17 16.68
CA LEU A 33 3.76 -4.25 15.28
C LEU A 33 5.26 -4.47 15.16
N LEU A 34 5.65 -5.56 14.49
CA LEU A 34 7.04 -5.86 14.18
C LEU A 34 7.35 -5.52 12.71
N GLU A 35 8.36 -4.72 12.49
CA GLU A 35 8.83 -4.36 11.15
C GLU A 35 10.32 -4.69 10.99
N ALA A 36 10.69 -5.31 9.87
CA ALA A 36 12.08 -5.70 9.59
C ALA A 36 12.95 -4.52 9.15
N GLY A 37 12.34 -3.47 8.64
CA GLY A 37 13.02 -2.25 8.21
C GLY A 37 13.04 -1.17 9.29
N GLY A 38 13.55 0.00 8.92
CA GLY A 38 13.57 1.18 9.78
C GLY A 38 12.24 1.93 9.81
N LYS A 39 12.19 3.00 10.58
CA LYS A 39 10.99 3.86 10.73
C LYS A 39 10.55 4.58 9.44
N GLY A 40 11.43 4.67 8.43
CA GLY A 40 11.13 5.43 7.22
C GLY A 40 11.20 6.95 7.38
N ASP A 41 11.66 7.42 8.52
CA ASP A 41 11.82 8.86 8.80
C ASP A 41 13.16 9.35 8.24
N ASN A 42 13.26 9.37 6.92
CA ASN A 42 14.46 9.84 6.23
C ASN A 42 14.07 10.52 4.89
N TRP A 43 15.00 11.31 4.36
CA TRP A 43 14.75 12.11 3.17
C TRP A 43 14.41 11.27 1.93
N LEU A 44 14.92 10.04 1.81
CA LEU A 44 14.61 9.14 0.68
C LEU A 44 13.13 8.78 0.65
N VAL A 45 12.54 8.45 1.80
CA VAL A 45 11.12 8.11 1.90
C VAL A 45 10.25 9.36 1.76
N ASN A 46 10.69 10.50 2.32
CA ASN A 46 9.92 11.74 2.34
C ASN A 46 10.01 12.54 1.02
N THR A 47 10.85 12.10 0.08
CA THR A 47 11.00 12.75 -1.23
C THR A 47 10.42 11.89 -2.34
N PRO A 48 9.28 12.25 -2.95
CA PRO A 48 8.63 11.47 -4.00
C PRO A 48 9.57 11.01 -5.13
N ALA A 49 10.40 11.90 -5.64
CA ALA A 49 11.35 11.59 -6.71
C ALA A 49 12.44 10.57 -6.31
N ALA A 50 12.66 10.34 -5.02
CA ALA A 50 13.68 9.39 -4.55
C ALA A 50 13.31 7.93 -4.80
N VAL A 51 12.09 7.63 -5.24
CA VAL A 51 11.68 6.30 -5.70
C VAL A 51 12.64 5.74 -6.76
N VAL A 52 13.15 6.58 -7.66
CA VAL A 52 14.12 6.19 -8.69
C VAL A 52 15.48 5.75 -8.12
N LEU A 53 15.77 6.11 -6.88
CA LEU A 53 16.97 5.68 -6.15
C LEU A 53 16.71 4.44 -5.29
N MET A 54 15.53 4.32 -4.69
CA MET A 54 15.18 3.22 -3.79
C MET A 54 14.85 1.94 -4.53
N VAL A 55 14.01 2.03 -5.57
CA VAL A 55 13.51 0.85 -6.28
C VAL A 55 14.61 0.05 -6.97
N PRO A 56 15.59 0.64 -7.69
CA PRO A 56 16.66 -0.14 -8.31
C PRO A 56 17.72 -0.66 -7.34
N LYS A 57 17.71 -0.22 -6.10
CA LYS A 57 18.75 -0.51 -5.09
C LYS A 57 18.15 -1.10 -3.82
N LYS A 58 19.00 -1.50 -2.88
CA LYS A 58 18.59 -2.05 -1.58
C LYS A 58 18.34 -0.97 -0.50
N PHE A 59 18.05 0.28 -0.89
CA PHE A 59 17.67 1.33 0.06
C PHE A 59 16.20 1.19 0.42
N ASN A 60 15.90 0.89 1.68
CA ASN A 60 14.55 0.62 2.17
C ASN A 60 13.80 -0.46 1.36
N ASN A 61 14.53 -1.38 0.73
CA ASN A 61 14.02 -2.33 -0.25
C ASN A 61 14.69 -3.70 -0.08
N TRP A 62 13.89 -4.77 -0.07
CA TRP A 62 14.38 -6.14 -0.06
C TRP A 62 15.09 -6.51 -1.36
N ALA A 63 14.68 -5.91 -2.47
CA ALA A 63 15.23 -6.17 -3.81
C ALA A 63 15.25 -7.68 -4.15
N PHE A 64 14.12 -8.34 -3.99
CA PHE A 64 13.99 -9.76 -4.32
C PHE A 64 14.12 -10.01 -5.82
N GLU A 65 14.50 -11.22 -6.17
CA GLU A 65 14.45 -11.73 -7.54
C GLU A 65 13.68 -13.05 -7.57
N THR A 66 12.95 -13.30 -8.63
CA THR A 66 12.32 -14.60 -8.85
C THR A 66 13.39 -15.66 -9.18
N VAL A 67 13.02 -16.92 -9.05
CA VAL A 67 13.76 -17.98 -9.75
C VAL A 67 13.67 -17.77 -11.26
N PRO A 68 14.58 -18.36 -12.07
CA PRO A 68 14.47 -18.31 -13.52
C PRO A 68 13.07 -18.75 -13.99
N GLN A 69 12.45 -17.97 -14.87
CA GLN A 69 11.09 -18.21 -15.36
C GLN A 69 11.14 -18.86 -16.75
N PRO A 70 10.70 -20.11 -16.91
CA PRO A 70 10.73 -20.79 -18.21
C PRO A 70 9.97 -20.03 -19.31
N GLY A 71 8.79 -19.48 -19.00
CA GLY A 71 7.99 -18.65 -19.91
C GLY A 71 8.62 -17.32 -20.30
N LEU A 72 9.72 -16.92 -19.68
CA LEU A 72 10.49 -15.71 -19.97
C LEU A 72 11.93 -16.04 -20.43
N ASN A 73 12.13 -17.16 -21.11
CA ASN A 73 13.43 -17.62 -21.56
C ASN A 73 14.49 -17.69 -20.44
N GLY A 74 14.11 -18.16 -19.26
CA GLY A 74 15.00 -18.30 -18.11
C GLY A 74 15.36 -16.98 -17.40
N ARG A 75 14.77 -15.85 -17.78
CA ARG A 75 15.02 -14.57 -17.11
C ARG A 75 14.45 -14.58 -15.69
N LYS A 76 15.15 -13.89 -14.80
CA LYS A 76 14.67 -13.58 -13.47
C LYS A 76 13.93 -12.25 -13.49
N GLY A 77 12.83 -12.17 -12.76
CA GLY A 77 12.07 -10.94 -12.54
C GLY A 77 12.53 -10.23 -11.28
N TYR A 78 12.91 -8.97 -11.37
CA TYR A 78 13.17 -8.13 -10.20
C TYR A 78 11.88 -7.78 -9.50
N GLN A 79 11.84 -7.96 -8.17
CA GLN A 79 10.65 -7.78 -7.33
C GLN A 79 10.98 -6.84 -6.16
N PRO A 80 10.92 -5.52 -6.36
CA PRO A 80 11.10 -4.57 -5.27
C PRO A 80 9.99 -4.72 -4.24
N ARG A 81 10.35 -4.71 -2.96
CA ARG A 81 9.42 -4.70 -1.81
C ARG A 81 10.01 -3.85 -0.73
N GLY A 82 9.22 -2.94 -0.19
CA GLY A 82 9.69 -2.05 0.88
C GLY A 82 10.13 -2.81 2.13
N LYS A 83 11.31 -2.44 2.65
CA LYS A 83 11.86 -2.87 3.93
C LYS A 83 11.96 -1.65 4.84
N VAL A 84 10.81 -1.19 5.30
CA VAL A 84 10.64 0.06 6.03
C VAL A 84 9.22 0.12 6.56
N LEU A 85 8.95 0.87 7.61
CA LEU A 85 7.58 1.12 8.07
C LEU A 85 6.74 1.75 6.95
N GLY A 86 5.55 1.20 6.70
CA GLY A 86 4.74 1.47 5.52
C GLY A 86 5.01 0.48 4.36
N GLY A 87 6.11 -0.30 4.43
CA GLY A 87 6.44 -1.30 3.42
C GLY A 87 6.57 -0.71 2.02
N SER A 88 5.95 -1.36 1.04
CA SER A 88 6.00 -0.91 -0.35
C SER A 88 5.26 0.41 -0.61
N SER A 89 4.32 0.83 0.26
CA SER A 89 3.71 2.15 0.15
C SER A 89 4.69 3.30 0.45
N SER A 90 5.79 3.02 1.16
CA SER A 90 6.86 4.00 1.42
C SER A 90 7.91 4.09 0.30
N ILE A 91 7.85 3.23 -0.71
CA ILE A 91 8.81 3.22 -1.84
C ILE A 91 8.12 3.13 -3.21
N ASN A 92 6.79 3.26 -3.29
CA ASN A 92 6.02 3.19 -4.53
C ASN A 92 6.05 4.52 -5.31
N ALA A 93 5.42 4.53 -6.48
CA ALA A 93 5.28 5.72 -7.32
C ALA A 93 4.03 6.57 -6.98
N MET A 94 3.34 6.26 -5.88
CA MET A 94 2.18 7.01 -5.35
C MET A 94 0.99 7.14 -6.30
N ALA A 95 0.89 6.30 -7.32
CA ALA A 95 -0.29 6.25 -8.18
C ALA A 95 -1.43 5.54 -7.44
N TYR A 96 -2.57 6.19 -7.28
CA TYR A 96 -3.78 5.61 -6.70
C TYR A 96 -4.65 5.02 -7.79
N ILE A 97 -4.70 3.70 -7.88
CA ILE A 97 -5.50 2.96 -8.85
C ILE A 97 -6.16 1.78 -8.12
N ARG A 98 -7.43 1.55 -8.39
CA ARG A 98 -8.16 0.35 -7.95
C ARG A 98 -8.13 -0.70 -9.05
N GLY A 99 -8.31 -1.97 -8.67
CA GLY A 99 -8.56 -3.05 -9.62
C GLY A 99 -9.86 -2.82 -10.40
N HIS A 100 -9.98 -3.48 -11.55
CA HIS A 100 -11.21 -3.49 -12.32
C HIS A 100 -12.31 -4.26 -11.56
N ARG A 101 -13.57 -3.89 -11.74
CA ARG A 101 -14.71 -4.58 -11.10
C ARG A 101 -14.63 -6.10 -11.25
N ASN A 102 -14.29 -6.58 -12.44
CA ASN A 102 -14.24 -8.01 -12.72
C ASN A 102 -13.17 -8.74 -11.89
N ASP A 103 -12.07 -8.09 -11.49
CA ASP A 103 -11.05 -8.71 -10.66
C ASP A 103 -11.62 -9.17 -9.31
N TYR A 104 -12.46 -8.33 -8.71
CA TYR A 104 -13.11 -8.62 -7.42
C TYR A 104 -14.27 -9.60 -7.58
N ASP A 105 -15.07 -9.43 -8.64
CA ASP A 105 -16.21 -10.31 -8.92
C ASP A 105 -15.72 -11.74 -9.23
N GLU A 106 -14.57 -11.89 -9.89
CA GLU A 106 -13.91 -13.18 -10.10
C GLU A 106 -13.44 -13.78 -8.77
N TRP A 107 -12.88 -12.99 -7.86
CA TRP A 107 -12.51 -13.49 -6.53
C TRP A 107 -13.73 -14.02 -5.77
N ALA A 108 -14.84 -13.32 -5.81
CA ALA A 108 -16.08 -13.78 -5.20
C ALA A 108 -16.58 -15.09 -5.86
N ALA A 109 -16.52 -15.18 -7.19
CA ALA A 109 -16.91 -16.38 -7.94
C ALA A 109 -16.04 -17.61 -7.62
N LEU A 110 -14.77 -17.41 -7.24
CA LEU A 110 -13.88 -18.46 -6.76
C LEU A 110 -14.20 -18.93 -5.33
N GLY A 111 -15.28 -18.44 -4.71
CA GLY A 111 -15.74 -18.86 -3.39
C GLY A 111 -15.36 -17.90 -2.25
N ASN A 112 -14.79 -16.74 -2.55
CA ASN A 112 -14.47 -15.73 -1.54
C ASN A 112 -15.66 -14.80 -1.31
N ALA A 113 -16.63 -15.23 -0.53
CA ALA A 113 -17.79 -14.40 -0.18
C ALA A 113 -17.35 -13.10 0.51
N GLY A 114 -17.96 -11.98 0.18
CA GLY A 114 -17.61 -10.65 0.70
C GLY A 114 -16.53 -9.94 -0.11
N TRP A 115 -16.09 -10.50 -1.24
CA TRP A 115 -15.02 -9.94 -2.07
C TRP A 115 -15.47 -9.47 -3.46
N SER A 116 -16.75 -9.47 -3.77
CA SER A 116 -17.25 -8.84 -5.00
C SER A 116 -16.98 -7.33 -4.99
N PHE A 117 -16.95 -6.71 -6.15
CA PHE A 117 -16.68 -5.28 -6.24
C PHE A 117 -17.61 -4.43 -5.38
N ASP A 118 -18.91 -4.74 -5.40
CA ASP A 118 -19.90 -3.98 -4.64
C ASP A 118 -19.74 -4.17 -3.13
N GLU A 119 -19.25 -5.34 -2.68
CA GLU A 119 -18.97 -5.62 -1.27
C GLU A 119 -17.68 -4.96 -0.79
N VAL A 120 -16.66 -4.81 -1.63
CA VAL A 120 -15.39 -4.16 -1.25
C VAL A 120 -15.40 -2.64 -1.44
N LEU A 121 -16.27 -2.11 -2.31
CA LEU A 121 -16.37 -0.67 -2.59
C LEU A 121 -16.56 0.21 -1.34
N PRO A 122 -17.39 -0.16 -0.35
CA PRO A 122 -17.53 0.62 0.89
C PRO A 122 -16.22 0.78 1.64
N TYR A 123 -15.33 -0.22 1.62
CA TYR A 123 -14.02 -0.16 2.28
C TYR A 123 -13.05 0.75 1.53
N PHE A 124 -13.06 0.73 0.19
CA PHE A 124 -12.31 1.71 -0.60
C PHE A 124 -12.74 3.13 -0.27
N LYS A 125 -14.05 3.39 -0.27
CA LYS A 125 -14.60 4.71 0.07
C LYS A 125 -14.25 5.15 1.50
N ARG A 126 -14.31 4.22 2.46
CA ARG A 126 -13.97 4.50 3.86
C ARG A 126 -12.49 4.88 4.05
N SER A 127 -11.60 4.30 3.24
CA SER A 127 -10.17 4.60 3.33
C SER A 127 -9.76 5.86 2.59
N GLU A 128 -10.52 6.30 1.59
CA GLU A 128 -10.18 7.35 0.65
C GLU A 128 -10.67 8.74 1.11
N ASP A 129 -9.83 9.76 0.90
CA ASP A 129 -10.24 11.16 0.88
C ASP A 129 -9.87 11.76 -0.47
N ASN A 130 -10.73 11.56 -1.48
CA ASN A 130 -10.49 12.07 -2.83
C ASN A 130 -10.80 13.57 -2.90
N ARG A 131 -9.77 14.37 -3.16
CA ARG A 131 -9.86 15.84 -3.20
C ARG A 131 -10.47 16.37 -4.49
N ARG A 132 -10.46 15.57 -5.56
CA ARG A 132 -10.92 15.97 -6.89
C ARG A 132 -12.25 15.36 -7.28
N ILE A 133 -12.39 14.04 -7.18
CA ILE A 133 -13.56 13.31 -7.68
C ILE A 133 -14.55 13.10 -6.53
N LYS A 134 -15.78 13.59 -6.73
CA LYS A 134 -16.88 13.47 -5.76
C LYS A 134 -18.05 12.79 -6.45
N ASN A 135 -18.12 11.48 -6.35
CA ASN A 135 -19.20 10.68 -6.91
C ASN A 135 -19.41 9.42 -6.04
N GLU A 136 -20.32 8.55 -6.47
CA GLU A 136 -20.66 7.33 -5.75
C GLU A 136 -19.52 6.30 -5.65
N MET A 137 -18.51 6.42 -6.52
CA MET A 137 -17.36 5.50 -6.54
C MET A 137 -16.24 5.91 -5.61
N HIS A 138 -16.17 7.17 -5.18
CA HIS A 138 -15.06 7.74 -4.43
C HIS A 138 -15.45 8.15 -3.02
N GLY A 139 -14.50 8.03 -2.08
CA GLY A 139 -14.65 8.41 -0.69
C GLY A 139 -14.17 9.81 -0.40
N GLN A 140 -14.69 10.39 0.70
CA GLN A 140 -14.31 11.69 1.23
C GLN A 140 -14.04 11.53 2.73
N GLY A 141 -12.99 12.20 3.22
CA GLY A 141 -12.68 12.26 4.65
C GLY A 141 -12.03 11.00 5.23
N GLY A 142 -11.64 10.04 4.41
CA GLY A 142 -10.83 8.89 4.84
C GLY A 142 -9.36 9.27 5.09
N PRO A 143 -8.58 8.38 5.71
CA PRO A 143 -7.20 8.67 6.08
C PRO A 143 -6.22 8.76 4.89
N LEU A 144 -6.59 8.21 3.72
CA LEU A 144 -5.75 8.22 2.52
C LEU A 144 -6.15 9.38 1.61
N VAL A 145 -5.36 10.43 1.62
CA VAL A 145 -5.56 11.60 0.75
C VAL A 145 -5.18 11.25 -0.68
N VAL A 146 -6.11 11.45 -1.60
CA VAL A 146 -5.93 11.27 -3.06
C VAL A 146 -6.14 12.63 -3.72
N SER A 147 -5.11 13.14 -4.38
CA SER A 147 -5.12 14.45 -5.04
C SER A 147 -4.38 14.40 -6.37
N ASP A 148 -4.62 15.40 -7.21
CA ASP A 148 -3.78 15.61 -8.39
C ASP A 148 -2.37 16.03 -7.99
N LEU A 149 -1.41 15.71 -8.85
CA LEU A 149 -0.06 16.25 -8.73
C LEU A 149 -0.12 17.76 -8.89
N GLN A 150 0.42 18.48 -7.91
CA GLN A 150 0.60 19.93 -8.04
C GLN A 150 1.96 20.19 -8.70
N THR A 151 1.95 20.68 -9.93
CA THR A 151 3.15 21.03 -10.68
C THR A 151 2.86 22.18 -11.62
N ASP A 152 3.84 23.07 -11.78
CA ASP A 152 3.81 24.16 -12.77
C ASP A 152 4.27 23.70 -14.15
N ASN A 153 4.47 22.40 -14.36
CA ASN A 153 4.92 21.86 -15.64
C ASN A 153 3.81 22.00 -16.70
N PRO A 154 4.02 22.77 -17.78
CA PRO A 154 3.00 23.03 -18.79
C PRO A 154 2.55 21.76 -19.54
N PHE A 155 3.34 20.68 -19.53
CA PHE A 155 2.94 19.42 -20.15
C PHE A 155 1.86 18.66 -19.37
N GLN A 156 1.63 18.97 -18.10
CA GLN A 156 0.59 18.29 -17.30
C GLN A 156 -0.83 18.62 -17.80
N GLY A 157 -1.05 19.75 -18.42
CA GLY A 157 -2.35 20.15 -18.98
C GLY A 157 -2.72 19.45 -20.30
N HIS A 158 -1.83 18.60 -20.82
CA HIS A 158 -2.02 17.90 -22.11
C HIS A 158 -2.38 16.40 -21.93
N TYR A 159 -2.58 15.91 -20.69
CA TYR A 159 -2.95 14.51 -20.37
C TYR A 159 -4.23 14.43 -19.58
#